data_4b203de67e07d37ebd2aa229960efbd1
#
_entry.id   4b203de67e07d37ebd2aa229960efbd1
#
_cell.length_a   1.000
_cell.length_b   1.000
_cell.length_c   1.000
_cell.angle_alpha   90.00
_cell.angle_beta   90.00
_cell.angle_gamma   90.00
#
_symmetry.space_group_name_H-M   'P 1'
#
loop_
_entity.id
_entity.type
_entity.pdbx_description
1 polymer ?
#
loop_
_entity_poly.entity_id
_entity_poly.type
_entity_poly.pdbx_seq_one_letter_code
_entity_poly.pdbx_strand_id
1 'polypeptide(L)'
;MDRMLLTRVLSSILLAFISVAVPASAAPASGSPLLFPPNPLPGIEAAASPAQSSDARLPDPRLKDAYKFNQGGWTYVHLEGTPEEVGFQHGFLLAREIEDNVHVYTVTAPHEDKRPWSFFKQAAKNVLWPHIEPEYQAELKGIVEGLHAQGSTLDLWDIIALNGDIELSNYYLPTINKKEGMPNPVAAVAPGKCSAFIATGSATKDGKIVIAHSNWSSYAEGERWTMVFDIVPASGQHILMDGLPGVITSQDDFGVNSSGLMITETTLPMAKGFDVNGIPEFERSRKAMQYATSIDEYAAIMREGNNGGYANSWLVGDRKTGEIAYLELGLHNTPLTKKKDGYFVSSNFSADPALIRDDTPGFNPNNFESSMNARHIRAEAFMKQHYGNLDTALAEAYLSDHEDSYEHKIDAGKRSLCGHEDTSPVGEKVWGNAPYDPGGAVTGKVMDSDMAARL
;
A
#
# COMPACT_ATOMS: atom_id res chain seq x y z
N MET A 1 37.95 10.81 -59.92
CA MET A 1 38.32 9.78 -60.92
C MET A 1 37.98 8.45 -60.26
N ASP A 2 37.12 7.74 -60.64
CA ASP A 2 36.16 7.33 -61.64
C ASP A 2 35.43 6.14 -61.03
N ARG A 3 34.11 6.19 -60.97
CA ARG A 3 33.10 5.65 -61.87
C ARG A 3 32.94 4.13 -61.92
N MET A 4 31.72 3.70 -61.51
CA MET A 4 30.76 2.85 -62.21
C MET A 4 31.11 1.35 -62.31
N LEU A 5 30.22 0.37 -62.23
CA LEU A 5 28.83 0.17 -62.68
C LEU A 5 28.25 -1.13 -62.09
N LEU A 6 27.00 -1.13 -61.69
CA LEU A 6 25.91 -2.04 -61.94
C LEU A 6 26.22 -3.47 -62.51
N THR A 7 25.60 -4.51 -61.94
CA THR A 7 24.70 -5.39 -62.66
C THR A 7 23.78 -6.20 -61.72
N ARG A 8 22.48 -6.25 -62.06
CA ARG A 8 21.41 -7.06 -61.48
C ARG A 8 21.55 -8.53 -61.91
N VAL A 9 21.18 -9.46 -60.98
CA VAL A 9 20.61 -10.75 -61.39
C VAL A 9 19.48 -11.11 -60.47
N LEU A 10 18.26 -11.17 -61.01
CA LEU A 10 17.09 -11.82 -60.44
C LEU A 10 17.29 -13.34 -60.48
N SER A 11 16.96 -14.02 -59.41
CA SER A 11 16.59 -15.43 -59.45
C SER A 11 15.45 -15.68 -58.46
N SER A 12 14.30 -15.96 -59.04
CA SER A 12 13.08 -16.39 -58.42
C SER A 12 13.23 -17.79 -57.83
N ILE A 13 12.98 -17.99 -56.55
CA ILE A 13 12.72 -19.31 -55.97
C ILE A 13 11.33 -19.28 -55.35
N LEU A 14 10.47 -20.06 -55.96
CA LEU A 14 9.13 -20.43 -55.55
C LEU A 14 9.20 -21.31 -54.30
N LEU A 15 8.71 -20.89 -53.16
CA LEU A 15 8.50 -21.73 -51.99
C LEU A 15 6.98 -21.88 -51.71
N ALA A 16 6.57 -23.14 -51.79
CA ALA A 16 5.23 -23.60 -51.56
C ALA A 16 4.76 -23.35 -50.13
N PHE A 17 3.56 -22.73 -49.97
CA PHE A 17 2.84 -22.66 -48.73
C PHE A 17 2.28 -24.04 -48.37
N ILE A 18 2.80 -24.65 -47.30
CA ILE A 18 2.12 -25.76 -46.63
C ILE A 18 1.30 -25.11 -45.51
N SER A 19 -0.01 -25.01 -45.68
CA SER A 19 -0.97 -24.65 -44.67
C SER A 19 -1.17 -25.82 -43.71
N VAL A 20 -0.58 -25.76 -42.52
CA VAL A 20 -0.96 -26.63 -41.41
C VAL A 20 -2.11 -25.94 -40.69
N ALA A 21 -3.31 -26.47 -40.82
CA ALA A 21 -4.45 -26.07 -40.02
C ALA A 21 -4.22 -26.50 -38.56
N VAL A 22 -4.06 -25.53 -37.68
CA VAL A 22 -4.13 -25.76 -36.22
C VAL A 22 -5.62 -25.68 -35.83
N PRO A 23 -6.19 -26.68 -35.17
CA PRO A 23 -7.56 -26.61 -34.72
C PRO A 23 -7.74 -25.47 -33.71
N ALA A 24 -8.75 -24.65 -33.89
CA ALA A 24 -9.16 -23.60 -32.98
C ALA A 24 -9.50 -24.22 -31.63
N SER A 25 -8.67 -23.94 -30.63
CA SER A 25 -8.98 -24.18 -29.25
C SER A 25 -10.11 -23.23 -28.83
N ALA A 26 -11.15 -23.77 -28.25
CA ALA A 26 -12.32 -23.04 -27.77
C ALA A 26 -11.90 -21.95 -26.79
N ALA A 27 -12.41 -20.74 -26.99
CA ALA A 27 -12.29 -19.64 -26.06
C ALA A 27 -12.91 -20.04 -24.71
N PRO A 28 -12.30 -19.69 -23.59
CA PRO A 28 -12.96 -19.86 -22.29
C PRO A 28 -14.18 -18.94 -22.23
N ALA A 29 -15.27 -19.48 -21.74
CA ALA A 29 -16.53 -18.77 -21.55
C ALA A 29 -16.32 -17.53 -20.70
N SER A 30 -16.91 -16.42 -21.13
CA SER A 30 -17.01 -15.17 -20.39
C SER A 30 -17.49 -15.42 -18.96
N GLY A 31 -16.61 -15.24 -17.98
CA GLY A 31 -16.96 -15.23 -16.58
C GLY A 31 -17.86 -14.04 -16.28
N SER A 32 -19.05 -14.31 -15.79
CA SER A 32 -19.97 -13.29 -15.29
C SER A 32 -19.30 -12.51 -14.15
N PRO A 33 -19.54 -11.19 -14.01
CA PRO A 33 -19.02 -10.41 -12.88
C PRO A 33 -19.59 -11.00 -11.57
N LEU A 34 -18.73 -11.17 -10.58
CA LEU A 34 -19.11 -11.57 -9.22
C LEU A 34 -19.99 -10.47 -8.62
N LEU A 35 -21.29 -10.64 -8.73
CA LEU A 35 -22.30 -9.87 -8.01
C LEU A 35 -22.28 -10.35 -6.54
N PHE A 36 -21.90 -9.46 -5.62
CA PHE A 36 -22.11 -9.69 -4.20
C PHE A 36 -23.62 -9.83 -3.95
N PRO A 37 -24.07 -10.87 -3.24
CA PRO A 37 -25.48 -11.03 -2.93
C PRO A 37 -25.91 -9.96 -1.92
N PRO A 38 -27.09 -9.37 -2.08
CA PRO A 38 -27.61 -8.31 -1.19
C PRO A 38 -28.24 -8.82 0.12
N ASN A 39 -28.03 -10.08 0.52
CA ASN A 39 -28.55 -10.62 1.79
C ASN A 39 -27.71 -11.83 2.25
N PRO A 40 -27.57 -12.05 3.56
CA PRO A 40 -26.95 -13.25 4.08
C PRO A 40 -27.73 -14.50 3.62
N LEU A 41 -27.00 -15.46 3.06
CA LEU A 41 -27.58 -16.74 2.62
C LEU A 41 -28.14 -17.47 3.85
N PRO A 42 -29.41 -17.93 3.84
CA PRO A 42 -29.91 -18.81 4.87
C PRO A 42 -29.29 -20.20 4.68
N GLY A 43 -28.61 -20.73 5.69
CA GLY A 43 -28.25 -22.13 5.78
C GLY A 43 -26.78 -22.51 5.77
N ILE A 44 -25.87 -21.68 6.31
CA ILE A 44 -24.57 -22.20 6.73
C ILE A 44 -24.69 -22.65 8.18
N GLU A 45 -24.88 -23.98 8.38
CA GLU A 45 -24.74 -24.58 9.69
C GLU A 45 -23.29 -24.34 10.18
N ALA A 46 -23.18 -23.69 11.33
CA ALA A 46 -21.90 -23.50 12.01
C ALA A 46 -21.31 -24.88 12.32
N ALA A 47 -20.10 -25.14 11.84
CA ALA A 47 -19.32 -26.29 12.24
C ALA A 47 -19.22 -26.31 13.77
N ALA A 48 -19.65 -27.39 14.41
CA ALA A 48 -19.68 -27.55 15.85
C ALA A 48 -18.29 -27.35 16.45
N SER A 49 -18.16 -26.36 17.32
CA SER A 49 -16.99 -26.14 18.16
C SER A 49 -16.81 -27.29 19.15
N PRO A 50 -15.58 -27.66 19.53
CA PRO A 50 -15.34 -28.66 20.57
C PRO A 50 -15.85 -28.18 21.93
N ALA A 51 -16.28 -29.11 22.73
CA ALA A 51 -16.97 -29.02 24.02
C ALA A 51 -16.61 -27.81 24.88
N GLN A 52 -17.61 -26.99 25.17
CA GLN A 52 -17.55 -25.86 26.12
C GLN A 52 -17.39 -26.42 27.56
N SER A 53 -16.37 -25.95 28.27
CA SER A 53 -16.30 -25.98 29.72
C SER A 53 -17.37 -25.02 30.27
N SER A 54 -18.09 -25.46 31.32
CA SER A 54 -19.24 -24.80 31.92
C SER A 54 -18.87 -23.63 32.84
N ASP A 55 -18.21 -22.58 32.29
CA ASP A 55 -18.16 -21.25 32.85
C ASP A 55 -18.51 -20.29 31.71
N ALA A 56 -19.78 -20.22 31.38
CA ALA A 56 -20.28 -19.28 30.37
C ALA A 56 -20.23 -17.85 30.98
N ARG A 57 -19.05 -17.20 30.96
CA ARG A 57 -18.98 -15.75 31.04
C ARG A 57 -19.74 -15.24 29.82
N LEU A 58 -20.68 -14.30 30.05
CA LEU A 58 -21.33 -13.60 28.95
C LEU A 58 -20.20 -13.03 28.06
N PRO A 59 -20.33 -13.10 26.73
CA PRO A 59 -19.35 -12.52 25.84
C PRO A 59 -19.14 -11.05 26.20
N ASP A 60 -17.89 -10.58 26.13
CA ASP A 60 -17.56 -9.19 26.43
C ASP A 60 -18.47 -8.26 25.61
N PRO A 61 -19.20 -7.32 26.23
CA PRO A 61 -20.18 -6.49 25.54
C PRO A 61 -19.55 -5.64 24.41
N ARG A 62 -18.26 -5.37 24.48
CA ARG A 62 -17.51 -4.67 23.42
C ARG A 62 -17.44 -5.44 22.10
N LEU A 63 -17.68 -6.76 22.11
CA LEU A 63 -17.66 -7.63 20.90
C LEU A 63 -19.02 -7.72 20.20
N LYS A 64 -20.06 -7.04 20.70
CA LYS A 64 -21.43 -7.25 20.27
C LYS A 64 -21.64 -7.16 18.75
N ASP A 65 -21.05 -6.17 18.10
CA ASP A 65 -21.24 -5.91 16.67
C ASP A 65 -20.01 -6.25 15.82
N ALA A 66 -18.91 -6.69 16.46
CA ALA A 66 -17.65 -7.01 15.80
C ALA A 66 -17.61 -8.47 15.31
N TYR A 67 -17.02 -8.67 14.12
CA TYR A 67 -16.83 -10.01 13.56
C TYR A 67 -15.66 -10.07 12.57
N LYS A 68 -15.17 -11.29 12.30
CA LYS A 68 -14.25 -11.55 11.19
C LYS A 68 -14.66 -12.79 10.41
N PHE A 69 -14.35 -12.82 9.12
CA PHE A 69 -14.49 -13.98 8.26
C PHE A 69 -13.43 -13.99 7.17
N ASN A 70 -13.21 -15.16 6.57
CA ASN A 70 -12.26 -15.33 5.47
C ASN A 70 -13.01 -15.55 4.16
N GLN A 71 -12.57 -14.85 3.10
CA GLN A 71 -13.13 -15.04 1.76
C GLN A 71 -12.04 -14.76 0.70
N GLY A 72 -11.87 -15.70 -0.23
CA GLY A 72 -10.95 -15.51 -1.37
C GLY A 72 -9.48 -15.32 -0.99
N GLY A 73 -9.05 -15.83 0.16
CA GLY A 73 -7.70 -15.62 0.69
C GLY A 73 -7.53 -14.36 1.54
N TRP A 74 -8.56 -13.52 1.65
CA TRP A 74 -8.55 -12.31 2.48
C TRP A 74 -9.30 -12.54 3.80
N THR A 75 -8.83 -11.89 4.85
CA THR A 75 -9.52 -11.79 6.14
C THR A 75 -10.26 -10.47 6.22
N TYR A 76 -11.57 -10.53 6.37
CA TYR A 76 -12.45 -9.37 6.55
C TYR A 76 -12.75 -9.19 8.03
N VAL A 77 -12.58 -7.96 8.52
CA VAL A 77 -12.77 -7.61 9.94
C VAL A 77 -13.68 -6.40 10.04
N HIS A 78 -14.81 -6.56 10.72
CA HIS A 78 -15.72 -5.46 11.05
C HIS A 78 -15.50 -5.03 12.49
N LEU A 79 -15.29 -3.72 12.70
CA LEU A 79 -15.05 -3.09 13.99
C LEU A 79 -15.98 -1.89 14.13
N GLU A 80 -16.69 -1.78 15.27
CA GLU A 80 -17.65 -0.70 15.50
C GLU A 80 -17.63 -0.21 16.94
N GLY A 81 -17.66 1.10 17.16
CA GLY A 81 -17.81 1.71 18.48
C GLY A 81 -16.84 2.85 18.79
N THR A 82 -16.64 3.06 20.09
CA THR A 82 -15.65 4.03 20.60
C THR A 82 -14.22 3.58 20.26
N PRO A 83 -13.22 4.46 20.35
CA PRO A 83 -11.82 4.07 20.11
C PRO A 83 -11.38 2.88 20.95
N GLU A 84 -11.76 2.83 22.22
CA GLU A 84 -11.48 1.71 23.12
C GLU A 84 -12.14 0.39 22.65
N GLU A 85 -13.39 0.47 22.18
CA GLU A 85 -14.13 -0.68 21.68
C GLU A 85 -13.56 -1.19 20.37
N VAL A 86 -13.30 -0.29 19.41
CA VAL A 86 -12.65 -0.62 18.13
C VAL A 86 -11.31 -1.29 18.37
N GLY A 87 -10.46 -0.70 19.25
CA GLY A 87 -9.19 -1.29 19.62
C GLY A 87 -9.33 -2.66 20.28
N PHE A 88 -10.24 -2.81 21.24
CA PHE A 88 -10.47 -4.09 21.92
C PHE A 88 -10.91 -5.18 20.93
N GLN A 89 -11.85 -4.87 20.04
CA GLN A 89 -12.33 -5.79 19.01
C GLN A 89 -11.20 -6.22 18.09
N HIS A 90 -10.38 -5.26 17.64
CA HIS A 90 -9.20 -5.51 16.81
C HIS A 90 -8.23 -6.49 17.49
N GLY A 91 -7.81 -6.20 18.71
CA GLY A 91 -6.90 -7.05 19.47
C GLY A 91 -7.47 -8.42 19.80
N PHE A 92 -8.78 -8.48 20.13
CA PHE A 92 -9.44 -9.75 20.45
C PHE A 92 -9.64 -10.65 19.25
N LEU A 93 -10.15 -10.09 18.13
CA LEU A 93 -10.47 -10.86 16.93
C LEU A 93 -9.22 -11.33 16.18
N LEU A 94 -8.14 -10.54 16.22
CA LEU A 94 -6.91 -10.78 15.46
C LEU A 94 -5.71 -11.15 16.33
N ALA A 95 -5.91 -11.62 17.55
CA ALA A 95 -4.82 -11.85 18.50
C ALA A 95 -3.68 -12.71 17.92
N ARG A 96 -4.00 -13.78 17.23
CA ARG A 96 -3.00 -14.69 16.63
C ARG A 96 -2.27 -14.04 15.45
N GLU A 97 -3.01 -13.33 14.61
CA GLU A 97 -2.49 -12.63 13.45
C GLU A 97 -1.56 -11.49 13.90
N ILE A 98 -1.91 -10.78 14.98
CA ILE A 98 -1.08 -9.73 15.57
C ILE A 98 0.21 -10.31 16.18
N GLU A 99 0.10 -11.42 16.94
CA GLU A 99 1.28 -12.10 17.51
C GLU A 99 2.24 -12.56 16.40
N ASP A 100 1.72 -13.14 15.33
CA ASP A 100 2.51 -13.57 14.18
C ASP A 100 3.17 -12.37 13.49
N ASN A 101 2.44 -11.27 13.28
CA ASN A 101 2.98 -10.05 12.68
C ASN A 101 4.11 -9.46 13.53
N VAL A 102 3.90 -9.25 14.82
CA VAL A 102 4.95 -8.76 15.73
C VAL A 102 6.15 -9.72 15.75
N HIS A 103 5.91 -11.04 15.71
CA HIS A 103 6.99 -12.02 15.68
C HIS A 103 7.90 -11.84 14.45
N VAL A 104 7.34 -11.56 13.28
CA VAL A 104 8.13 -11.28 12.07
C VAL A 104 9.08 -10.10 12.31
N TYR A 105 8.56 -8.98 12.80
CA TYR A 105 9.39 -7.81 13.09
C TYR A 105 10.46 -8.06 14.16
N THR A 106 10.19 -8.93 15.14
CA THR A 106 11.22 -9.32 16.15
C THR A 106 12.38 -10.10 15.52
N VAL A 107 12.16 -10.75 14.37
CA VAL A 107 13.17 -11.51 13.62
C VAL A 107 13.85 -10.63 12.57
N THR A 108 13.06 -9.86 11.80
CA THR A 108 13.58 -9.07 10.67
C THR A 108 14.33 -7.83 11.14
N ALA A 109 13.84 -7.08 12.12
CA ALA A 109 14.48 -5.84 12.58
C ALA A 109 15.94 -6.01 13.04
N PRO A 110 16.34 -7.02 13.87
CA PRO A 110 17.74 -7.25 14.17
C PRO A 110 18.59 -7.58 12.96
N HIS A 111 17.99 -8.21 11.96
CA HIS A 111 18.72 -8.62 10.76
C HIS A 111 18.87 -7.48 9.75
N GLU A 112 17.84 -6.68 9.57
CA GLU A 112 17.81 -5.59 8.61
C GLU A 112 18.39 -4.30 9.19
N ASP A 113 17.86 -3.85 10.31
CA ASP A 113 18.19 -2.58 10.95
C ASP A 113 19.41 -2.66 11.87
N LYS A 114 19.91 -3.86 12.14
CA LYS A 114 21.00 -4.11 13.10
C LYS A 114 20.69 -3.60 14.51
N ARG A 115 19.40 -3.56 14.85
CA ARG A 115 18.87 -3.14 16.17
C ARG A 115 17.91 -4.19 16.70
N PRO A 116 17.94 -4.51 18.01
CA PRO A 116 16.96 -5.41 18.60
C PRO A 116 15.57 -4.77 18.64
N TRP A 117 14.51 -5.57 18.63
CA TRP A 117 13.13 -5.08 18.73
C TRP A 117 12.90 -4.16 19.94
N SER A 118 13.58 -4.41 21.07
CA SER A 118 13.54 -3.55 22.25
C SER A 118 13.99 -2.10 21.99
N PHE A 119 14.83 -1.85 20.98
CA PHE A 119 15.17 -0.49 20.54
C PHE A 119 13.94 0.23 19.97
N PHE A 120 13.19 -0.46 19.11
CA PHE A 120 11.98 0.11 18.49
C PHE A 120 10.87 0.34 19.54
N LYS A 121 10.67 -0.59 20.47
CA LYS A 121 9.76 -0.39 21.63
C LYS A 121 10.14 0.84 22.46
N GLN A 122 11.44 1.06 22.70
CA GLN A 122 11.91 2.24 23.45
C GLN A 122 11.72 3.52 22.64
N ALA A 123 11.95 3.49 21.33
CA ALA A 123 11.70 4.61 20.42
C ALA A 123 10.19 4.93 20.33
N ALA A 124 9.34 3.92 20.17
CA ALA A 124 7.89 4.05 20.21
C ALA A 124 7.41 4.78 21.48
N LYS A 125 7.94 4.37 22.64
CA LYS A 125 7.61 4.97 23.94
C LYS A 125 8.06 6.42 24.07
N ASN A 126 9.26 6.74 23.61
CA ASN A 126 9.88 8.05 23.89
C ASN A 126 9.66 9.07 22.79
N VAL A 127 9.45 8.62 21.56
CA VAL A 127 9.40 9.49 20.35
C VAL A 127 7.98 9.57 19.78
N LEU A 128 7.26 8.44 19.66
CA LEU A 128 5.93 8.45 19.05
C LEU A 128 4.83 8.73 20.06
N TRP A 129 4.79 7.96 21.15
CA TRP A 129 3.71 8.01 22.14
C TRP A 129 3.36 9.39 22.68
N PRO A 130 4.32 10.30 22.99
CA PRO A 130 4.01 11.63 23.51
C PRO A 130 3.24 12.52 22.54
N HIS A 131 3.23 12.17 21.25
CA HIS A 131 2.63 12.95 20.18
C HIS A 131 1.38 12.30 19.59
N ILE A 132 0.96 11.14 20.09
CA ILE A 132 -0.29 10.48 19.70
C ILE A 132 -1.45 11.13 20.45
N GLU A 133 -2.51 11.50 19.72
CA GLU A 133 -3.73 12.08 20.31
C GLU A 133 -4.45 11.08 21.21
N PRO A 134 -5.19 11.56 22.24
CA PRO A 134 -5.86 10.70 23.23
C PRO A 134 -6.81 9.67 22.61
N GLU A 135 -7.47 10.00 21.52
CA GLU A 135 -8.38 9.10 20.78
C GLU A 135 -7.63 7.85 20.29
N TYR A 136 -6.52 8.04 19.61
CA TYR A 136 -5.72 6.92 19.06
C TYR A 136 -4.90 6.21 20.14
N GLN A 137 -4.53 6.94 21.21
CA GLN A 137 -3.98 6.27 22.41
C GLN A 137 -4.99 5.31 23.04
N ALA A 138 -6.28 5.65 23.03
CA ALA A 138 -7.34 4.80 23.55
C ALA A 138 -7.55 3.57 22.66
N GLU A 139 -7.56 3.73 21.34
CA GLU A 139 -7.65 2.62 20.38
C GLU A 139 -6.46 1.65 20.53
N LEU A 140 -5.22 2.16 20.57
CA LEU A 140 -4.00 1.35 20.75
C LEU A 140 -3.98 0.58 22.10
N LYS A 141 -4.45 1.19 23.18
CA LYS A 141 -4.63 0.50 24.47
C LYS A 141 -5.70 -0.57 24.40
N GLY A 142 -6.79 -0.28 23.70
CA GLY A 142 -7.88 -1.23 23.44
C GLY A 142 -7.34 -2.49 22.75
N ILE A 143 -6.47 -2.35 21.73
CA ILE A 143 -5.82 -3.50 21.06
C ILE A 143 -5.11 -4.38 22.07
N VAL A 144 -4.32 -3.80 22.98
CA VAL A 144 -3.59 -4.55 24.01
C VAL A 144 -4.54 -5.25 24.97
N GLU A 145 -5.63 -4.60 25.38
CA GLU A 145 -6.65 -5.23 26.24
C GLU A 145 -7.30 -6.43 25.55
N GLY A 146 -7.62 -6.31 24.25
CA GLY A 146 -8.16 -7.40 23.45
C GLY A 146 -7.18 -8.58 23.32
N LEU A 147 -5.91 -8.29 23.08
CA LEU A 147 -4.81 -9.28 23.05
C LEU A 147 -4.70 -10.02 24.39
N HIS A 148 -4.67 -9.28 25.51
CA HIS A 148 -4.58 -9.87 26.84
C HIS A 148 -5.80 -10.73 27.19
N ALA A 149 -7.00 -10.37 26.69
CA ALA A 149 -8.21 -11.19 26.86
C ALA A 149 -8.11 -12.52 26.13
N GLN A 150 -7.29 -12.63 25.09
CA GLN A 150 -6.96 -13.86 24.37
C GLN A 150 -5.71 -14.59 24.91
N GLY A 151 -5.09 -14.05 25.95
CA GLY A 151 -3.92 -14.67 26.60
C GLY A 151 -2.57 -14.25 26.01
N SER A 152 -2.54 -13.29 25.10
CA SER A 152 -1.28 -12.71 24.58
C SER A 152 -0.49 -11.99 25.66
N THR A 153 0.84 -11.94 25.50
CA THR A 153 1.77 -11.23 26.38
C THR A 153 2.36 -9.97 25.75
N LEU A 154 1.94 -9.63 24.55
CA LEU A 154 2.36 -8.40 23.88
C LEU A 154 1.93 -7.18 24.71
N ASP A 155 2.80 -6.18 24.79
CA ASP A 155 2.51 -4.94 25.51
C ASP A 155 2.23 -3.75 24.56
N LEU A 156 1.87 -2.63 25.14
CA LEU A 156 1.54 -1.41 24.38
C LEU A 156 2.70 -0.96 23.47
N TRP A 157 3.93 -1.19 23.91
CA TRP A 157 5.10 -0.76 23.14
C TRP A 157 5.40 -1.66 21.95
N ASP A 158 4.97 -2.93 21.99
CA ASP A 158 4.99 -3.80 20.81
C ASP A 158 4.03 -3.26 19.75
N ILE A 159 2.82 -2.88 20.14
CA ILE A 159 1.80 -2.40 19.22
C ILE A 159 2.17 -1.02 18.63
N ILE A 160 2.68 -0.09 19.44
CA ILE A 160 3.09 1.22 18.92
C ILE A 160 4.33 1.11 18.04
N ALA A 161 5.29 0.23 18.39
CA ALA A 161 6.45 -0.01 17.54
C ALA A 161 6.06 -0.63 16.19
N LEU A 162 5.07 -1.53 16.18
CA LEU A 162 4.51 -2.09 14.95
C LEU A 162 3.84 -1.03 14.07
N ASN A 163 3.01 -0.15 14.67
CA ASN A 163 2.36 0.94 13.95
C ASN A 163 3.35 1.96 13.37
N GLY A 164 4.43 2.24 14.09
CA GLY A 164 5.44 3.22 13.68
C GLY A 164 6.69 2.59 13.04
N ASP A 165 6.65 1.33 12.64
CA ASP A 165 7.82 0.60 12.14
C ASP A 165 8.53 1.34 11.00
N ILE A 166 7.79 1.72 9.95
CA ILE A 166 8.33 2.44 8.79
C ILE A 166 8.99 3.76 9.21
N GLU A 167 8.34 4.52 10.11
CA GLU A 167 8.89 5.79 10.60
C GLU A 167 10.15 5.59 11.42
N LEU A 168 10.15 4.57 12.29
CA LEU A 168 11.28 4.28 13.18
C LEU A 168 12.47 3.71 12.42
N SER A 169 12.26 2.77 11.50
CA SER A 169 13.31 2.12 10.74
C SER A 169 13.90 3.02 9.65
N ASN A 170 13.05 3.68 8.86
CA ASN A 170 13.51 4.39 7.67
C ASN A 170 13.84 5.88 7.90
N TYR A 171 13.32 6.50 8.97
CA TYR A 171 13.46 7.94 9.21
C TYR A 171 14.15 8.25 10.55
N TYR A 172 13.67 7.70 11.66
CA TYR A 172 14.28 7.94 12.98
C TYR A 172 15.64 7.26 13.14
N LEU A 173 15.74 5.96 12.84
CA LEU A 173 16.99 5.19 12.96
C LEU A 173 18.18 5.81 12.22
N PRO A 174 18.05 6.30 10.96
CA PRO A 174 19.15 7.00 10.29
C PRO A 174 19.66 8.23 11.03
N THR A 175 18.78 8.95 11.73
CA THR A 175 19.19 10.12 12.53
C THR A 175 20.01 9.71 13.76
N ILE A 176 19.66 8.59 14.37
CA ILE A 176 20.39 8.01 15.52
C ILE A 176 21.73 7.45 15.07
N ASN A 177 21.74 6.64 14.03
CA ASN A 177 22.97 6.06 13.49
C ASN A 177 23.99 7.14 13.09
N LYS A 178 23.54 8.25 12.48
CA LYS A 178 24.40 9.39 12.18
C LYS A 178 25.02 10.01 13.44
N LYS A 179 24.25 10.15 14.53
CA LYS A 179 24.76 10.68 15.82
C LYS A 179 25.75 9.72 16.48
N GLU A 180 25.54 8.41 16.33
CA GLU A 180 26.39 7.37 16.90
C GLU A 180 27.57 6.97 16.00
N GLY A 181 27.68 7.54 14.79
CA GLY A 181 28.73 7.21 13.81
C GLY A 181 28.57 5.80 13.22
N MET A 182 27.37 5.26 13.22
CA MET A 182 27.04 3.95 12.68
C MET A 182 26.58 4.07 11.21
N PRO A 183 26.83 3.06 10.37
CA PRO A 183 26.26 3.01 9.02
C PRO A 183 24.73 2.86 9.09
N ASN A 184 24.03 3.48 8.16
CA ASN A 184 22.60 3.23 8.00
C ASN A 184 22.37 1.83 7.41
N PRO A 185 21.25 1.16 7.78
CA PRO A 185 20.82 -0.05 7.12
C PRO A 185 20.60 0.19 5.62
N VAL A 186 20.77 -0.84 4.82
CA VAL A 186 20.55 -0.75 3.36
C VAL A 186 19.07 -0.43 3.07
N ALA A 187 18.15 -0.96 3.84
CA ALA A 187 16.72 -0.70 3.73
C ALA A 187 16.35 0.78 3.91
N ALA A 188 17.02 1.50 4.82
CA ALA A 188 16.80 2.94 5.04
C ALA A 188 17.19 3.83 3.86
N VAL A 189 17.81 3.25 2.83
CA VAL A 189 18.24 3.93 1.60
C VAL A 189 17.53 3.35 0.38
N ALA A 190 16.74 2.29 0.58
CA ALA A 190 16.09 1.58 -0.52
C ALA A 190 15.04 2.48 -1.19
N PRO A 191 15.11 2.64 -2.50
CA PRO A 191 14.12 3.37 -3.25
C PRO A 191 12.82 2.57 -3.34
N GLY A 192 11.76 3.27 -3.12
CA GLY A 192 10.36 3.01 -3.37
C GLY A 192 9.87 1.66 -3.87
N LYS A 193 8.79 1.22 -3.26
CA LYS A 193 8.28 -0.15 -3.30
C LYS A 193 6.88 -0.28 -3.92
N CYS A 194 6.30 0.76 -4.56
CA CYS A 194 4.89 0.75 -4.97
C CYS A 194 4.69 1.30 -6.38
N SER A 195 3.58 0.91 -7.02
CA SER A 195 3.11 1.51 -8.27
C SER A 195 1.62 1.81 -8.14
N ALA A 196 1.21 3.05 -8.41
CA ALA A 196 -0.16 3.49 -8.27
C ALA A 196 -0.59 4.43 -9.38
N PHE A 197 -1.90 4.53 -9.61
CA PHE A 197 -2.50 5.60 -10.37
C PHE A 197 -3.88 5.98 -9.83
N ILE A 198 -4.30 7.20 -10.18
CA ILE A 198 -5.68 7.65 -10.09
C ILE A 198 -6.07 8.37 -11.38
N ALA A 199 -7.27 8.10 -11.89
CA ALA A 199 -7.77 8.68 -13.12
C ALA A 199 -9.22 9.11 -12.98
N THR A 200 -9.65 10.12 -13.77
CA THR A 200 -11.02 10.65 -13.79
C THR A 200 -11.34 11.32 -15.13
N GLY A 201 -12.60 11.64 -15.34
CA GLY A 201 -13.05 12.42 -16.51
C GLY A 201 -12.77 11.73 -17.83
N SER A 202 -12.23 12.46 -18.80
CA SER A 202 -11.97 11.94 -20.15
C SER A 202 -10.91 10.83 -20.21
N ALA A 203 -10.16 10.58 -19.13
CA ALA A 203 -9.20 9.49 -19.07
C ALA A 203 -9.86 8.13 -18.81
N THR A 204 -11.01 8.11 -18.16
CA THR A 204 -11.74 6.89 -17.78
C THR A 204 -12.89 6.60 -18.76
N LYS A 205 -13.31 5.35 -18.79
CA LYS A 205 -14.35 4.86 -19.72
C LYS A 205 -15.73 5.47 -19.48
N ASP A 206 -16.05 5.77 -18.23
CA ASP A 206 -17.36 6.31 -17.82
C ASP A 206 -17.29 7.71 -17.19
N GLY A 207 -16.09 8.32 -17.17
CA GLY A 207 -15.86 9.64 -16.59
C GLY A 207 -15.70 9.65 -15.07
N LYS A 208 -15.82 8.49 -14.39
CA LYS A 208 -15.72 8.37 -12.93
C LYS A 208 -14.29 8.03 -12.51
N ILE A 209 -14.03 8.15 -11.19
CA ILE A 209 -12.70 7.87 -10.65
C ILE A 209 -12.42 6.36 -10.66
N VAL A 210 -11.20 6.01 -11.08
CA VAL A 210 -10.58 4.68 -10.95
C VAL A 210 -9.22 4.85 -10.26
N ILE A 211 -8.94 4.04 -9.25
CA ILE A 211 -7.64 3.97 -8.57
C ILE A 211 -7.08 2.55 -8.59
N ALA A 212 -5.76 2.45 -8.60
CA ALA A 212 -5.05 1.17 -8.48
C ALA A 212 -3.77 1.34 -7.68
N HIS A 213 -3.41 0.31 -6.92
CA HIS A 213 -2.20 0.25 -6.12
C HIS A 213 -1.59 -1.14 -6.15
N SER A 214 -0.30 -1.23 -6.38
CA SER A 214 0.53 -2.42 -6.16
C SER A 214 1.49 -2.12 -5.02
N ASN A 215 1.26 -2.75 -3.86
CA ASN A 215 2.18 -2.68 -2.74
C ASN A 215 3.35 -3.65 -2.96
N TRP A 216 4.55 -3.17 -2.73
CA TRP A 216 5.75 -3.98 -2.75
C TRP A 216 6.37 -4.01 -1.36
N SER A 217 6.59 -5.20 -0.84
CA SER A 217 7.22 -5.43 0.44
C SER A 217 8.12 -6.67 0.39
N SER A 218 8.82 -6.95 1.49
CA SER A 218 9.36 -8.28 1.71
C SER A 218 8.22 -9.30 1.73
N TYR A 219 8.46 -10.53 1.29
CA TYR A 219 7.40 -11.53 1.35
C TYR A 219 7.09 -11.96 2.79
N ALA A 220 8.09 -11.91 3.67
CA ALA A 220 7.88 -12.23 5.08
C ALA A 220 6.89 -11.27 5.76
N GLU A 221 6.90 -9.99 5.42
CA GLU A 221 5.93 -9.01 5.91
C GLU A 221 4.66 -9.01 5.07
N GLY A 222 4.82 -9.04 3.74
CA GLY A 222 3.76 -8.83 2.76
C GLY A 222 2.65 -9.88 2.78
N GLU A 223 2.93 -11.11 3.21
CA GLU A 223 1.92 -12.16 3.39
C GLU A 223 0.81 -11.76 4.38
N ARG A 224 1.04 -10.76 5.22
CA ARG A 224 0.11 -10.29 6.25
C ARG A 224 -0.79 -9.16 5.79
N TRP A 225 -0.53 -8.55 4.62
CA TRP A 225 -1.38 -7.53 4.00
C TRP A 225 -2.60 -8.10 3.27
N THR A 226 -3.15 -9.20 3.74
CA THR A 226 -4.36 -9.84 3.18
C THR A 226 -5.57 -9.58 4.06
N MET A 227 -5.69 -8.38 4.63
CA MET A 227 -6.79 -7.98 5.48
C MET A 227 -7.58 -6.83 4.88
N VAL A 228 -8.88 -6.83 5.11
CA VAL A 228 -9.79 -5.72 4.84
C VAL A 228 -10.46 -5.34 6.15
N PHE A 229 -10.24 -4.10 6.56
CA PHE A 229 -10.87 -3.51 7.73
C PHE A 229 -12.08 -2.68 7.31
N ASP A 230 -13.20 -2.98 7.92
CA ASP A 230 -14.47 -2.26 7.85
C ASP A 230 -14.70 -1.63 9.22
N ILE A 231 -14.44 -0.33 9.36
CA ILE A 231 -14.41 0.37 10.66
C ILE A 231 -15.53 1.40 10.71
N VAL A 232 -16.46 1.24 11.65
CA VAL A 232 -17.53 2.19 11.95
C VAL A 232 -17.23 2.88 13.30
N PRO A 233 -16.41 3.94 13.31
CA PRO A 233 -16.06 4.62 14.55
C PRO A 233 -17.28 5.38 15.10
N ALA A 234 -17.38 5.53 16.41
CA ALA A 234 -18.44 6.31 17.07
C ALA A 234 -18.45 7.78 16.63
N SER A 235 -17.35 8.27 16.07
CA SER A 235 -17.19 9.63 15.54
C SER A 235 -16.39 9.63 14.24
N GLY A 236 -16.83 10.42 13.27
CA GLY A 236 -16.19 10.53 11.97
C GLY A 236 -16.84 9.65 10.89
N GLN A 237 -16.07 9.33 9.87
CA GLN A 237 -16.52 8.58 8.70
C GLN A 237 -16.36 7.06 8.93
N HIS A 238 -17.27 6.29 8.38
CA HIS A 238 -17.08 4.86 8.14
C HIS A 238 -15.92 4.67 7.15
N ILE A 239 -15.03 3.72 7.43
CA ILE A 239 -13.79 3.48 6.67
C ILE A 239 -13.78 2.04 6.20
N LEU A 240 -13.47 1.84 4.91
CA LEU A 240 -13.07 0.55 4.36
C LEU A 240 -11.65 0.67 3.82
N MET A 241 -10.73 -0.11 4.36
CA MET A 241 -9.32 -0.08 3.96
C MET A 241 -8.70 -1.49 4.03
N ASP A 242 -7.65 -1.74 3.28
CA ASP A 242 -6.79 -2.88 3.57
C ASP A 242 -5.85 -2.57 4.73
N GLY A 243 -5.08 -3.54 5.20
CA GLY A 243 -4.14 -3.29 6.29
C GLY A 243 -3.47 -4.52 6.85
N LEU A 244 -2.75 -4.28 7.93
CA LEU A 244 -2.00 -5.27 8.70
C LEU A 244 -2.64 -5.53 10.07
N PRO A 245 -2.56 -6.76 10.60
CA PRO A 245 -3.04 -7.04 11.94
C PRO A 245 -2.24 -6.26 13.00
N GLY A 246 -2.96 -5.54 13.87
CA GLY A 246 -2.38 -4.73 14.94
C GLY A 246 -2.03 -3.29 14.55
N VAL A 247 -2.25 -2.91 13.30
CA VAL A 247 -2.01 -1.56 12.78
C VAL A 247 -3.34 -0.82 12.62
N ILE A 248 -3.41 0.43 13.08
CA ILE A 248 -4.67 1.22 13.07
C ILE A 248 -4.92 1.97 11.76
N THR A 249 -3.93 2.05 10.89
CA THR A 249 -4.02 2.60 9.52
C THR A 249 -3.85 1.49 8.49
N SER A 250 -4.07 1.80 7.22
CA SER A 250 -3.81 0.84 6.14
C SER A 250 -2.33 0.47 6.04
N GLN A 251 -1.42 1.41 6.25
CA GLN A 251 0.04 1.31 6.08
C GLN A 251 0.49 0.96 4.65
N ASP A 252 -0.37 0.38 3.86
CA ASP A 252 -0.30 0.12 2.44
C ASP A 252 -1.16 1.18 1.68
N ASP A 253 -1.89 1.97 2.47
CA ASP A 253 -2.56 3.21 2.10
C ASP A 253 -3.52 3.07 0.92
N PHE A 254 -4.40 2.08 1.03
CA PHE A 254 -5.49 1.89 0.08
C PHE A 254 -6.83 1.79 0.81
N GLY A 255 -7.74 2.71 0.50
CA GLY A 255 -9.04 2.70 1.17
C GLY A 255 -10.01 3.75 0.65
N VAL A 256 -11.20 3.74 1.27
CA VAL A 256 -12.28 4.69 1.03
C VAL A 256 -13.01 5.00 2.33
N ASN A 257 -13.51 6.22 2.47
CA ASN A 257 -14.38 6.58 3.57
C ASN A 257 -15.82 6.93 3.08
N SER A 258 -16.77 6.95 4.00
CA SER A 258 -18.19 7.21 3.68
C SER A 258 -18.45 8.62 3.14
N SER A 259 -17.52 9.56 3.29
CA SER A 259 -17.62 10.85 2.58
C SER A 259 -17.31 10.71 1.09
N GLY A 260 -16.75 9.59 0.63
CA GLY A 260 -16.42 9.29 -0.76
C GLY A 260 -15.00 9.66 -1.15
N LEU A 261 -14.11 9.89 -0.18
CA LEU A 261 -12.68 10.01 -0.43
C LEU A 261 -12.07 8.63 -0.65
N MET A 262 -11.41 8.47 -1.77
CA MET A 262 -10.66 7.28 -2.19
C MET A 262 -9.18 7.60 -2.13
N ILE A 263 -8.38 6.78 -1.47
CA ILE A 263 -6.94 7.05 -1.30
C ILE A 263 -6.08 5.92 -1.81
N THR A 264 -4.90 6.26 -2.27
CA THR A 264 -3.73 5.40 -2.42
C THR A 264 -2.46 6.23 -2.35
N GLU A 265 -1.31 5.57 -2.22
CA GLU A 265 -0.03 6.28 -2.12
C GLU A 265 1.11 5.55 -2.82
N THR A 266 2.26 6.16 -2.88
CA THR A 266 3.57 5.53 -3.02
C THR A 266 4.61 6.33 -2.25
N THR A 267 5.52 5.64 -1.58
CA THR A 267 6.58 6.26 -0.77
C THR A 267 7.45 7.21 -1.61
N LEU A 268 7.76 8.39 -1.08
CA LEU A 268 8.72 9.33 -1.70
C LEU A 268 10.14 8.74 -1.69
N PRO A 269 10.86 8.79 -2.82
CA PRO A 269 12.17 8.16 -2.93
C PRO A 269 13.20 8.92 -2.12
N MET A 270 14.01 8.20 -1.35
CA MET A 270 15.17 8.77 -0.65
C MET A 270 14.84 9.98 0.24
N ALA A 271 13.61 10.06 0.75
CA ALA A 271 13.20 11.13 1.64
C ALA A 271 14.07 11.17 2.90
N LYS A 272 14.35 12.37 3.40
CA LYS A 272 15.23 12.60 4.53
C LYS A 272 14.63 13.60 5.52
N GLY A 273 15.00 13.40 6.75
CA GLY A 273 14.56 14.23 7.86
C GLY A 273 13.50 13.52 8.70
N PHE A 274 13.48 13.86 9.96
CA PHE A 274 12.49 13.36 10.91
C PHE A 274 12.40 14.34 12.08
N ASP A 275 11.21 14.87 12.33
CA ASP A 275 10.94 15.70 13.49
C ASP A 275 10.40 14.84 14.63
N VAL A 276 11.19 14.63 15.67
CA VAL A 276 10.83 13.84 16.84
C VAL A 276 9.69 14.43 17.68
N ASN A 277 9.26 15.67 17.36
CA ASN A 277 8.18 16.38 18.05
C ASN A 277 6.88 16.42 17.21
N GLY A 278 6.89 15.85 16.00
CA GLY A 278 5.73 15.82 15.14
C GLY A 278 4.80 14.64 15.47
N ILE A 279 3.58 14.69 14.91
CA ILE A 279 2.57 13.64 15.04
C ILE A 279 2.96 12.47 14.14
N PRO A 280 2.91 11.22 14.62
CA PRO A 280 3.21 10.05 13.81
C PRO A 280 2.34 9.97 12.54
N GLU A 281 2.93 9.49 11.45
CA GLU A 281 2.23 9.41 10.17
C GLU A 281 1.03 8.45 10.24
N PHE A 282 1.18 7.27 10.85
CA PHE A 282 0.09 6.31 10.97
C PHE A 282 -1.15 6.89 11.67
N GLU A 283 -0.97 7.85 12.61
CA GLU A 283 -2.07 8.56 13.22
C GLU A 283 -2.68 9.59 12.26
N ARG A 284 -1.85 10.39 11.58
CA ARG A 284 -2.32 11.40 10.63
C ARG A 284 -3.09 10.78 9.47
N SER A 285 -2.60 9.65 8.94
CA SER A 285 -3.27 8.87 7.91
C SER A 285 -4.61 8.30 8.41
N ARG A 286 -4.64 7.70 9.60
CA ARG A 286 -5.87 7.22 10.25
C ARG A 286 -6.88 8.35 10.47
N LYS A 287 -6.42 9.48 11.00
CA LYS A 287 -7.23 10.68 11.25
C LYS A 287 -7.78 11.29 9.95
N ALA A 288 -6.98 11.34 8.91
CA ALA A 288 -7.41 11.86 7.61
C ALA A 288 -8.51 10.98 7.00
N MET A 289 -8.40 9.65 7.08
CA MET A 289 -9.46 8.74 6.64
C MET A 289 -10.73 8.85 7.49
N GLN A 290 -10.59 9.06 8.79
CA GLN A 290 -11.72 9.14 9.71
C GLN A 290 -12.46 10.47 9.64
N TYR A 291 -11.79 11.60 9.43
CA TYR A 291 -12.40 12.92 9.60
C TYR A 291 -12.49 13.76 8.34
N ALA A 292 -11.66 13.51 7.32
CA ALA A 292 -11.74 14.32 6.11
C ALA A 292 -12.99 14.02 5.28
N THR A 293 -13.61 15.07 4.78
CA THR A 293 -14.78 15.04 3.89
C THR A 293 -14.50 15.63 2.51
N SER A 294 -13.29 16.16 2.34
CA SER A 294 -12.78 16.75 1.10
C SER A 294 -11.28 16.52 0.94
N ILE A 295 -10.77 16.64 -0.29
CA ILE A 295 -9.33 16.56 -0.58
C ILE A 295 -8.54 17.61 0.22
N ASP A 296 -9.07 18.82 0.37
CA ASP A 296 -8.38 19.89 1.10
C ASP A 296 -8.29 19.60 2.60
N GLU A 297 -9.35 19.03 3.21
CA GLU A 297 -9.32 18.59 4.61
C GLU A 297 -8.34 17.42 4.81
N TYR A 298 -8.35 16.45 3.89
CA TYR A 298 -7.38 15.34 3.91
C TYR A 298 -5.94 15.89 3.93
N ALA A 299 -5.61 16.76 2.97
CA ALA A 299 -4.29 17.37 2.87
C ALA A 299 -3.95 18.23 4.10
N ALA A 300 -4.92 18.93 4.69
CA ALA A 300 -4.70 19.73 5.90
C ALA A 300 -4.34 18.85 7.10
N ILE A 301 -5.08 17.75 7.32
CA ILE A 301 -4.82 16.79 8.40
C ILE A 301 -3.44 16.13 8.21
N MET A 302 -3.11 15.68 6.99
CA MET A 302 -1.81 15.06 6.70
C MET A 302 -0.62 16.02 6.93
N ARG A 303 -0.83 17.33 6.78
CA ARG A 303 0.20 18.35 7.01
C ARG A 303 0.33 18.78 8.47
N GLU A 304 -0.75 18.64 9.26
CA GLU A 304 -0.75 19.06 10.65
C GLU A 304 0.25 18.24 11.46
N GLY A 305 1.22 18.91 12.09
CA GLY A 305 2.25 18.26 12.88
C GLY A 305 3.10 17.24 12.13
N ASN A 306 3.23 17.36 10.81
CA ASN A 306 3.97 16.43 9.97
C ASN A 306 5.41 16.22 10.48
N ASN A 307 5.75 14.99 10.85
CA ASN A 307 7.07 14.62 11.37
C ASN A 307 8.08 14.21 10.27
N GLY A 308 7.64 14.18 8.99
CA GLY A 308 8.46 13.80 7.84
C GLY A 308 8.65 12.30 7.62
N GLY A 309 8.27 11.48 8.54
CA GLY A 309 8.16 10.03 8.38
C GLY A 309 6.68 9.67 8.30
N TYR A 310 6.32 8.77 7.61
CA TYR A 310 6.58 8.09 6.38
C TYR A 310 6.22 8.99 5.18
N ALA A 311 7.23 9.47 4.47
CA ALA A 311 7.05 10.48 3.43
C ALA A 311 6.47 9.85 2.16
N ASN A 312 5.30 10.32 1.73
CA ASN A 312 4.51 9.70 0.65
C ASN A 312 4.04 10.69 -0.40
N SER A 313 3.79 10.15 -1.61
CA SER A 313 2.98 10.77 -2.65
C SER A 313 1.57 10.19 -2.58
N TRP A 314 0.64 10.94 -2.01
CA TRP A 314 -0.75 10.56 -1.86
C TRP A 314 -1.56 10.87 -3.12
N LEU A 315 -2.29 9.89 -3.61
CA LEU A 315 -3.30 10.03 -4.67
C LEU A 315 -4.67 9.99 -4.01
N VAL A 316 -5.38 11.10 -4.05
CA VAL A 316 -6.67 11.24 -3.38
C VAL A 316 -7.75 11.59 -4.40
N GLY A 317 -8.87 10.86 -4.38
CA GLY A 317 -10.02 11.14 -5.21
C GLY A 317 -11.24 11.48 -4.39
N ASP A 318 -12.00 12.49 -4.80
CA ASP A 318 -13.32 12.79 -4.24
C ASP A 318 -14.39 12.34 -5.22
N ARG A 319 -15.04 11.21 -4.91
CA ARG A 319 -16.11 10.61 -5.73
C ARG A 319 -17.28 11.56 -5.95
N LYS A 320 -17.57 12.46 -5.03
CA LYS A 320 -18.71 13.40 -5.12
C LYS A 320 -18.48 14.50 -6.17
N THR A 321 -17.24 14.97 -6.29
CA THR A 321 -16.88 16.07 -7.17
C THR A 321 -16.20 15.61 -8.47
N GLY A 322 -15.72 14.36 -8.52
CA GLY A 322 -14.88 13.84 -9.59
C GLY A 322 -13.47 14.44 -9.59
N GLU A 323 -13.10 15.20 -8.58
CA GLU A 323 -11.75 15.78 -8.44
C GLU A 323 -10.76 14.74 -7.95
N ILE A 324 -9.56 14.75 -8.53
CA ILE A 324 -8.44 13.93 -8.10
C ILE A 324 -7.25 14.83 -7.75
N ALA A 325 -6.42 14.35 -6.81
CA ALA A 325 -5.29 15.09 -6.29
C ALA A 325 -4.03 14.25 -6.19
N TYR A 326 -2.90 14.93 -6.26
CA TYR A 326 -1.56 14.43 -6.00
C TYR A 326 -0.93 15.32 -4.91
N LEU A 327 -0.75 14.76 -3.71
CA LEU A 327 -0.11 15.40 -2.57
C LEU A 327 1.24 14.74 -2.33
N GLU A 328 2.33 15.42 -2.64
CA GLU A 328 3.65 14.96 -2.18
C GLU A 328 3.88 15.49 -0.76
N LEU A 329 4.13 14.61 0.19
CA LEU A 329 4.25 14.95 1.61
C LEU A 329 5.67 14.70 2.11
N GLY A 330 6.59 15.65 1.81
CA GLY A 330 7.91 15.72 2.41
C GLY A 330 7.87 16.37 3.80
N LEU A 331 9.01 16.45 4.49
CA LEU A 331 9.08 17.12 5.78
C LEU A 331 8.92 18.65 5.64
N HIS A 332 9.52 19.25 4.60
CA HIS A 332 9.56 20.69 4.39
C HIS A 332 8.63 21.18 3.29
N ASN A 333 8.46 20.38 2.25
CA ASN A 333 7.63 20.72 1.09
C ASN A 333 6.46 19.74 0.96
N THR A 334 5.25 20.29 0.83
CA THR A 334 4.02 19.51 0.77
C THR A 334 3.11 20.01 -0.37
N PRO A 335 3.58 20.00 -1.64
CA PRO A 335 2.78 20.49 -2.77
C PRO A 335 1.55 19.62 -2.99
N LEU A 336 0.42 20.28 -3.31
CA LEU A 336 -0.85 19.67 -3.67
C LEU A 336 -1.26 20.13 -5.07
N THR A 337 -1.41 19.19 -5.97
CA THR A 337 -1.93 19.44 -7.32
C THR A 337 -3.28 18.74 -7.49
N LYS A 338 -4.30 19.45 -8.02
CA LYS A 338 -5.65 18.92 -8.21
C LYS A 338 -6.08 19.07 -9.67
N LYS A 339 -6.92 18.14 -10.14
CA LYS A 339 -7.57 18.20 -11.46
C LYS A 339 -8.92 17.47 -11.46
N LYS A 340 -9.79 17.83 -12.39
CA LYS A 340 -11.10 17.17 -12.61
C LYS A 340 -11.14 16.36 -13.91
N ASP A 341 -10.02 16.28 -14.61
CA ASP A 341 -9.89 15.57 -15.87
C ASP A 341 -8.48 15.06 -16.08
N GLY A 342 -8.33 13.80 -16.48
CA GLY A 342 -7.05 13.16 -16.70
C GLY A 342 -6.65 12.20 -15.58
N TYR A 343 -5.35 12.08 -15.30
CA TYR A 343 -4.81 11.11 -14.34
C TYR A 343 -3.58 11.65 -13.62
N PHE A 344 -3.21 10.98 -12.54
CA PHE A 344 -1.89 10.99 -11.93
C PHE A 344 -1.35 9.56 -11.83
N VAL A 345 -0.06 9.39 -12.04
CA VAL A 345 0.67 8.16 -11.77
C VAL A 345 1.69 8.40 -10.67
N SER A 346 1.94 7.39 -9.85
CA SER A 346 2.98 7.39 -8.86
C SER A 346 3.72 6.05 -8.84
N SER A 347 5.04 6.12 -8.75
CA SER A 347 5.95 4.97 -8.79
C SER A 347 7.17 5.23 -7.92
N ASN A 348 6.94 5.87 -6.76
CA ASN A 348 8.01 6.40 -5.90
C ASN A 348 8.84 7.47 -6.63
N PHE A 349 8.17 8.34 -7.34
CA PHE A 349 8.78 9.41 -8.16
C PHE A 349 8.40 10.76 -7.57
N SER A 350 9.41 11.57 -7.22
CA SER A 350 9.19 12.96 -6.80
C SER A 350 9.07 13.86 -8.02
N ALA A 351 8.00 14.64 -8.09
CA ALA A 351 7.70 15.54 -9.21
C ALA A 351 8.03 17.00 -8.90
N ASP A 352 7.86 17.44 -7.65
CA ASP A 352 8.08 18.85 -7.28
C ASP A 352 9.57 19.18 -7.13
N PRO A 353 10.08 20.23 -7.82
CA PRO A 353 11.51 20.58 -7.78
C PRO A 353 11.99 21.06 -6.40
N ALA A 354 11.14 21.69 -5.58
CA ALA A 354 11.51 22.12 -4.25
C ALA A 354 11.61 20.92 -3.31
N LEU A 355 10.67 19.99 -3.41
CA LEU A 355 10.69 18.74 -2.67
C LEU A 355 11.91 17.89 -3.05
N ILE A 356 12.25 17.77 -4.34
CA ILE A 356 13.46 17.05 -4.80
C ILE A 356 14.71 17.65 -4.18
N ARG A 357 14.82 18.97 -4.15
CA ARG A 357 15.99 19.67 -3.62
C ARG A 357 16.13 19.51 -2.11
N ASP A 358 15.03 19.65 -1.36
CA ASP A 358 15.06 19.85 0.09
C ASP A 358 14.75 18.55 0.85
N ASP A 359 13.80 17.75 0.36
CA ASP A 359 13.30 16.56 1.05
C ASP A 359 13.85 15.24 0.49
N THR A 360 14.10 15.17 -0.84
CA THR A 360 14.62 13.96 -1.50
C THR A 360 15.92 14.20 -2.29
N PRO A 361 16.97 14.78 -1.67
CA PRO A 361 18.18 15.25 -2.38
C PRO A 361 19.02 14.13 -3.02
N GLY A 362 18.72 12.87 -2.71
CA GLY A 362 19.35 11.71 -3.35
C GLY A 362 18.66 11.25 -4.64
N PHE A 363 17.44 11.73 -4.90
CA PHE A 363 16.65 11.35 -6.07
C PHE A 363 17.14 12.11 -7.31
N ASN A 364 17.37 11.38 -8.41
CA ASN A 364 17.72 11.94 -9.71
C ASN A 364 16.66 11.60 -10.76
N PRO A 365 15.77 12.54 -11.14
CA PRO A 365 14.70 12.29 -12.10
C PRO A 365 15.19 11.96 -13.52
N ASN A 366 16.49 12.13 -13.80
CA ASN A 366 17.09 11.82 -15.10
C ASN A 366 17.84 10.47 -15.12
N ASN A 367 17.83 9.72 -14.03
CA ASN A 367 18.42 8.37 -14.01
C ASN A 367 17.38 7.34 -14.47
N PHE A 368 17.19 7.21 -15.78
CA PHE A 368 16.18 6.33 -16.37
C PHE A 368 16.43 4.84 -16.13
N GLU A 369 17.60 4.44 -15.69
CA GLU A 369 17.91 3.07 -15.29
C GLU A 369 17.35 2.72 -13.90
N SER A 370 17.06 3.74 -13.08
CA SER A 370 16.50 3.51 -11.74
C SER A 370 15.10 2.93 -11.82
N SER A 371 14.76 2.07 -10.85
CA SER A 371 13.42 1.48 -10.71
C SER A 371 12.30 2.53 -10.79
N MET A 372 12.43 3.60 -10.02
CA MET A 372 11.42 4.66 -9.92
C MET A 372 11.13 5.34 -11.25
N ASN A 373 12.19 5.72 -11.97
CA ASN A 373 12.07 6.42 -13.24
C ASN A 373 11.60 5.50 -14.36
N ALA A 374 12.12 4.27 -14.44
CA ALA A 374 11.68 3.28 -15.43
C ALA A 374 10.19 2.94 -15.26
N ARG A 375 9.74 2.72 -14.02
CA ARG A 375 8.32 2.50 -13.71
C ARG A 375 7.47 3.73 -13.99
N HIS A 376 7.96 4.93 -13.71
CA HIS A 376 7.27 6.18 -14.04
C HIS A 376 7.04 6.31 -15.55
N ILE A 377 8.08 6.05 -16.36
CA ILE A 377 7.99 6.06 -17.83
C ILE A 377 6.99 5.03 -18.32
N ARG A 378 7.03 3.79 -17.75
CA ARG A 378 6.08 2.74 -18.10
C ARG A 378 4.64 3.12 -17.75
N ALA A 379 4.41 3.64 -16.54
CA ALA A 379 3.12 4.11 -16.07
C ALA A 379 2.54 5.18 -17.01
N GLU A 380 3.34 6.20 -17.35
CA GLU A 380 2.93 7.25 -18.29
C GLU A 380 2.60 6.70 -19.69
N ALA A 381 3.39 5.74 -20.17
CA ALA A 381 3.13 5.09 -21.46
C ALA A 381 1.80 4.30 -21.44
N PHE A 382 1.56 3.55 -20.37
CA PHE A 382 0.33 2.79 -20.16
C PHE A 382 -0.90 3.71 -20.12
N MET A 383 -0.85 4.80 -19.33
CA MET A 383 -1.94 5.77 -19.25
C MET A 383 -2.25 6.42 -20.62
N LYS A 384 -1.23 6.79 -21.40
CA LYS A 384 -1.39 7.37 -22.74
C LYS A 384 -1.99 6.37 -23.72
N GLN A 385 -1.54 5.11 -23.68
CA GLN A 385 -2.05 4.04 -24.55
C GLN A 385 -3.53 3.76 -24.31
N HIS A 386 -3.98 3.81 -23.05
CA HIS A 386 -5.33 3.43 -22.63
C HIS A 386 -6.23 4.63 -22.28
N TYR A 387 -5.79 5.85 -22.60
CA TYR A 387 -6.54 7.07 -22.31
C TYR A 387 -7.96 7.01 -22.89
N GLY A 388 -8.95 7.34 -22.08
CA GLY A 388 -10.37 7.30 -22.44
C GLY A 388 -11.03 5.92 -22.24
N ASN A 389 -10.27 4.90 -21.84
CA ASN A 389 -10.79 3.55 -21.64
C ASN A 389 -10.48 2.98 -20.25
N LEU A 390 -9.81 3.75 -19.38
CA LEU A 390 -9.42 3.26 -18.05
C LEU A 390 -10.65 2.83 -17.25
N ASP A 391 -10.65 1.59 -16.82
CA ASP A 391 -11.61 0.94 -15.93
C ASP A 391 -10.87 -0.04 -14.99
N THR A 392 -11.60 -0.75 -14.15
CA THR A 392 -10.99 -1.70 -13.20
C THR A 392 -10.22 -2.83 -13.89
N ALA A 393 -10.67 -3.30 -15.06
CA ALA A 393 -9.95 -4.33 -15.80
C ALA A 393 -8.60 -3.84 -16.36
N LEU A 394 -8.54 -2.60 -16.85
CA LEU A 394 -7.27 -1.98 -17.24
C LEU A 394 -6.41 -1.61 -16.02
N ALA A 395 -7.02 -1.32 -14.88
CA ALA A 395 -6.32 -1.13 -13.63
C ALA A 395 -5.63 -2.44 -13.17
N GLU A 396 -6.29 -3.58 -13.25
CA GLU A 396 -5.70 -4.91 -13.00
C GLU A 396 -4.55 -5.21 -13.98
N ALA A 397 -4.74 -4.88 -15.27
CA ALA A 397 -3.70 -5.03 -16.29
C ALA A 397 -2.46 -4.15 -15.99
N TYR A 398 -2.67 -2.92 -15.49
CA TYR A 398 -1.59 -2.04 -15.03
C TYR A 398 -0.81 -2.67 -13.86
N LEU A 399 -1.52 -3.23 -12.87
CA LEU A 399 -0.90 -3.86 -11.70
C LEU A 399 -0.16 -5.17 -12.02
N SER A 400 -0.44 -5.79 -13.15
CA SER A 400 0.23 -7.01 -13.62
C SER A 400 1.22 -6.79 -14.78
N ASP A 401 1.58 -5.54 -15.03
CA ASP A 401 2.48 -5.18 -16.14
C ASP A 401 3.95 -5.44 -15.79
N HIS A 402 4.60 -6.27 -16.60
CA HIS A 402 5.99 -6.69 -16.45
C HIS A 402 6.91 -6.08 -17.52
N GLU A 403 6.50 -5.03 -18.23
CA GLU A 403 7.38 -4.39 -19.20
C GLU A 403 8.42 -3.49 -18.52
N ASP A 404 9.70 -3.81 -18.74
CA ASP A 404 10.84 -2.94 -18.40
C ASP A 404 11.00 -1.89 -19.51
N SER A 405 10.64 -0.64 -19.22
CA SER A 405 10.71 0.46 -20.18
C SER A 405 12.13 0.90 -20.50
N TYR A 406 13.11 0.56 -19.67
CA TYR A 406 14.52 0.91 -19.90
C TYR A 406 15.17 -0.09 -20.87
N GLU A 407 14.96 -1.39 -20.67
CA GLU A 407 15.50 -2.44 -21.55
C GLU A 407 14.56 -2.84 -22.69
N HIS A 408 13.35 -2.32 -22.72
CA HIS A 408 12.33 -2.62 -23.74
C HIS A 408 12.05 -4.11 -23.90
N LYS A 409 11.86 -4.80 -22.77
CA LYS A 409 11.55 -6.24 -22.72
C LYS A 409 10.54 -6.55 -21.62
N ILE A 410 9.95 -7.73 -21.68
CA ILE A 410 9.18 -8.29 -20.57
C ILE A 410 10.17 -8.85 -19.55
N ASP A 411 10.17 -8.27 -18.37
CA ASP A 411 11.02 -8.69 -17.24
C ASP A 411 10.32 -8.30 -15.93
N ALA A 412 9.99 -9.29 -15.12
CA ALA A 412 9.32 -9.07 -13.83
C ALA A 412 10.26 -8.49 -12.74
N GLY A 413 11.32 -7.80 -13.13
CA GLY A 413 12.28 -7.18 -12.21
C GLY A 413 11.80 -5.83 -11.66
N LYS A 414 12.70 -5.14 -10.98
CA LYS A 414 12.47 -3.85 -10.29
C LYS A 414 11.94 -2.70 -11.16
N ARG A 415 12.12 -2.77 -12.48
CA ARG A 415 11.76 -1.70 -13.41
C ARG A 415 10.42 -1.92 -14.12
N SER A 416 9.69 -2.97 -13.74
CA SER A 416 8.31 -3.21 -14.15
C SER A 416 7.32 -2.68 -13.10
N LEU A 417 6.06 -2.47 -13.47
CA LEU A 417 5.02 -2.01 -12.54
C LEU A 417 4.63 -3.10 -11.52
N CYS A 418 4.82 -4.36 -11.90
CA CYS A 418 4.69 -5.54 -11.04
C CYS A 418 6.05 -6.24 -10.96
N GLY A 419 6.88 -5.87 -9.99
CA GLY A 419 8.22 -6.44 -9.85
C GLY A 419 8.27 -7.58 -8.83
N HIS A 420 9.09 -8.59 -9.12
CA HIS A 420 9.30 -9.76 -8.28
C HIS A 420 10.80 -10.09 -8.22
N GLU A 421 11.38 -9.93 -7.05
CA GLU A 421 12.82 -10.12 -6.88
C GLU A 421 13.27 -11.57 -7.08
N ASP A 422 12.44 -12.51 -6.65
CA ASP A 422 12.71 -13.97 -6.73
C ASP A 422 12.61 -14.52 -8.15
N THR A 423 11.88 -13.87 -9.04
CA THR A 423 11.72 -14.28 -10.43
C THR A 423 12.63 -13.52 -11.40
N SER A 424 13.26 -12.45 -10.96
CA SER A 424 14.18 -11.67 -11.78
C SER A 424 15.51 -12.40 -11.96
N PRO A 425 15.94 -12.72 -13.21
CA PRO A 425 17.20 -13.42 -13.44
C PRO A 425 18.43 -12.61 -13.02
N VAL A 426 18.29 -11.31 -12.82
CA VAL A 426 19.38 -10.41 -12.43
C VAL A 426 19.47 -10.26 -10.90
N GLY A 427 18.50 -10.80 -10.15
CA GLY A 427 18.42 -10.77 -8.69
C GLY A 427 18.61 -9.35 -8.16
N GLU A 428 17.53 -8.66 -7.83
CA GLU A 428 17.68 -7.28 -7.44
C GLU A 428 18.06 -7.16 -5.98
N LYS A 429 19.21 -6.59 -5.74
CA LYS A 429 19.65 -6.19 -4.40
C LYS A 429 18.98 -4.91 -3.89
N VAL A 430 17.84 -4.51 -4.45
CA VAL A 430 17.19 -3.24 -4.12
C VAL A 430 16.79 -3.18 -2.65
N TRP A 431 16.36 -4.32 -2.10
CA TRP A 431 15.95 -4.38 -0.71
C TRP A 431 17.04 -4.90 0.22
N GLY A 432 18.21 -5.21 -0.32
CA GLY A 432 19.40 -5.55 0.47
C GLY A 432 19.34 -6.90 1.18
N ASN A 433 18.23 -7.60 1.11
CA ASN A 433 17.93 -8.77 1.94
C ASN A 433 17.91 -10.09 1.15
N ALA A 434 17.84 -10.05 -0.18
CA ALA A 434 17.93 -11.25 -0.99
C ALA A 434 19.32 -11.92 -0.85
N PRO A 435 19.41 -13.24 -0.69
CA PRO A 435 18.30 -14.21 -0.72
C PRO A 435 17.61 -14.46 0.63
N TYR A 436 17.92 -13.68 1.65
CA TYR A 436 17.43 -13.91 3.00
C TYR A 436 15.93 -13.60 3.14
N ASP A 437 15.51 -12.45 2.64
CA ASP A 437 14.14 -12.00 2.64
C ASP A 437 13.81 -11.32 1.28
N PRO A 438 13.47 -12.12 0.25
CA PRO A 438 13.11 -11.58 -1.04
C PRO A 438 11.77 -10.84 -0.97
N GLY A 439 11.56 -9.93 -1.89
CA GLY A 439 10.34 -9.14 -1.93
C GLY A 439 9.87 -8.84 -3.35
N GLY A 440 8.75 -8.15 -3.42
CA GLY A 440 8.11 -7.79 -4.68
C GLY A 440 6.72 -7.24 -4.47
N ALA A 441 5.94 -7.23 -5.54
CA ALA A 441 4.52 -6.93 -5.47
C ALA A 441 3.81 -8.02 -4.66
N VAL A 442 3.32 -7.66 -3.47
CA VAL A 442 2.68 -8.59 -2.53
C VAL A 442 1.17 -8.53 -2.61
N THR A 443 0.60 -7.32 -2.80
CA THR A 443 -0.84 -7.12 -2.98
C THR A 443 -1.10 -6.13 -4.11
N GLY A 444 -2.14 -6.39 -4.92
CA GLY A 444 -2.65 -5.48 -5.92
C GLY A 444 -4.12 -5.18 -5.66
N LYS A 445 -4.50 -3.89 -5.65
CA LYS A 445 -5.85 -3.45 -5.35
C LYS A 445 -6.34 -2.45 -6.38
N VAL A 446 -7.61 -2.59 -6.74
CA VAL A 446 -8.31 -1.67 -7.65
C VAL A 446 -9.64 -1.26 -7.03
N MET A 447 -10.04 -0.02 -7.28
CA MET A 447 -11.34 0.50 -6.88
C MET A 447 -11.83 1.53 -7.90
N ASP A 448 -13.12 1.54 -8.18
CA ASP A 448 -13.79 2.61 -8.91
C ASP A 448 -14.83 3.33 -8.03
N SER A 449 -15.37 4.41 -8.57
CA SER A 449 -16.40 5.20 -7.86
C SER A 449 -17.67 4.40 -7.53
N ASP A 450 -18.02 3.37 -8.32
CA ASP A 450 -19.22 2.57 -8.08
C ASP A 450 -18.98 1.53 -6.97
N MET A 451 -17.77 1.00 -6.85
CA MET A 451 -17.33 0.18 -5.72
C MET A 451 -17.30 1.03 -4.44
N ALA A 452 -16.67 2.20 -4.49
CA ALA A 452 -16.59 3.15 -3.38
C ALA A 452 -17.97 3.69 -2.91
N ALA A 453 -18.98 3.66 -3.78
CA ALA A 453 -20.35 4.08 -3.46
C ALA A 453 -21.12 3.08 -2.59
N ARG A 454 -20.57 1.88 -2.36
CA ARG A 454 -21.22 0.82 -1.59
C ARG A 454 -20.93 0.91 -0.09
N LEU A 455 -19.94 1.72 0.29
CA LEU A 455 -19.66 2.08 1.66
C LEU A 455 -20.66 3.17 2.14
#